data_8f75e4d6c3152d59888cd13e7d309dc3
#
_entry.id   8f75e4d6c3152d59888cd13e7d309dc3
#
_cell.length_a   1.000
_cell.length_b   1.000
_cell.length_c   1.000
_cell.angle_alpha   90.00
_cell.angle_beta   90.00
_cell.angle_gamma   90.00
#
_symmetry.space_group_name_H-M   'P 1'
#
loop_
_entity.id
_entity.type
_entity.pdbx_description
1 polymer ?
#
loop_
_entity_poly.entity_id
_entity_poly.type
_entity_poly.pdbx_seq_one_letter_code
_entity_poly.pdbx_strand_id
1 'polypeptide(L)'
;MVQSAQELLAELIRFDTTSRHSNLQLIEWTRAYLSQLGVESTLTFNDEGSKANLFARIGAPELPLVVLSGHSDVVPVDGQVWSSDPFVLTDKGDGRLYGRGSADMKGFIACVLSLAPWFAELAARGELRQGIGIALSYDEEVGCLGVGRLIDRLAADGVKVSGCIVGEPTSMQPVIAHKGIAHFLCKVGGRAAHSSLTPQGVNAIEFAARLITHIRKLADAEASFGHRQSLYDVPFTTLQTGTIHGGTACNIVPKDCEFMFECRWLPGDGPERFVSSVRDYAATLLLEMREVAPEAQIEIERVVYSPAFESSEDSAVRRTVARLCGCDGGKGVAYTTEAGLFSEAGIACVVLGPGNIEQAHRPDEYIDIDQLEQCAAWLRRLGDELTQKP
;
A
#
# COMPACT_ATOMS: atom_id res chain seq x y z
N MET A 1 -15.51 29.34 -7.11
CA MET A 1 -14.89 28.86 -8.38
C MET A 1 -14.51 27.40 -8.14
N VAL A 2 -14.70 26.54 -9.12
CA VAL A 2 -14.26 25.13 -9.03
C VAL A 2 -12.75 25.13 -9.20
N GLN A 3 -12.02 24.58 -8.22
CA GLN A 3 -10.56 24.47 -8.29
C GLN A 3 -10.15 23.35 -9.25
N SER A 4 -9.10 23.57 -10.03
CA SER A 4 -8.51 22.55 -10.91
C SER A 4 -7.77 21.46 -10.11
N ALA A 5 -7.50 20.32 -10.72
CA ALA A 5 -6.70 19.26 -10.10
C ALA A 5 -5.28 19.75 -9.73
N GLN A 6 -4.69 20.65 -10.54
CA GLN A 6 -3.37 21.24 -10.24
C GLN A 6 -3.41 22.14 -9.01
N GLU A 7 -4.43 23.01 -8.88
CA GLU A 7 -4.59 23.88 -7.70
C GLU A 7 -4.81 23.05 -6.42
N LEU A 8 -5.63 22.00 -6.50
CA LEU A 8 -5.87 21.09 -5.37
C LEU A 8 -4.62 20.27 -5.03
N LEU A 9 -3.86 19.83 -6.04
CA LEU A 9 -2.59 19.15 -5.80
C LEU A 9 -1.60 20.06 -5.07
N ALA A 10 -1.53 21.34 -5.46
CA ALA A 10 -0.68 22.31 -4.78
C ALA A 10 -1.05 22.45 -3.30
N GLU A 11 -2.34 22.48 -2.97
CA GLU A 11 -2.79 22.50 -1.57
C GLU A 11 -2.43 21.20 -0.83
N LEU A 12 -2.63 20.01 -1.44
CA LEU A 12 -2.35 18.73 -0.80
C LEU A 12 -0.84 18.51 -0.56
N ILE A 13 0.02 18.93 -1.49
CA ILE A 13 1.48 18.81 -1.37
C ILE A 13 2.02 19.61 -0.18
N ARG A 14 1.42 20.75 0.17
CA ARG A 14 1.86 21.59 1.29
C ARG A 14 1.80 20.90 2.66
N PHE A 15 1.01 19.84 2.79
CA PHE A 15 0.96 19.05 4.01
C PHE A 15 2.07 18.00 4.01
N ASP A 16 3.04 18.14 4.93
CA ASP A 16 4.01 17.07 5.20
C ASP A 16 3.30 15.93 5.95
N THR A 17 2.81 14.99 5.18
CA THR A 17 2.17 13.78 5.68
C THR A 17 3.09 12.56 5.57
N THR A 18 4.40 12.76 5.69
CA THR A 18 5.33 11.62 5.82
C THR A 18 4.78 10.63 6.85
N SER A 19 4.81 9.32 6.57
CA SER A 19 4.08 8.32 7.38
C SER A 19 4.44 8.32 8.87
N ARG A 20 5.60 8.86 9.26
CA ARG A 20 5.95 9.09 10.67
C ARG A 20 5.23 10.28 11.31
N HIS A 21 4.59 11.15 10.53
CA HIS A 21 3.86 12.33 10.99
C HIS A 21 2.36 12.09 10.99
N SER A 22 1.62 13.02 11.58
CA SER A 22 0.16 13.04 11.54
C SER A 22 -0.34 13.49 10.17
N ASN A 23 -1.39 12.85 9.64
CA ASN A 23 -2.08 13.29 8.44
C ASN A 23 -3.29 14.20 8.74
N LEU A 24 -3.58 14.49 10.00
CA LEU A 24 -4.83 15.16 10.41
C LEU A 24 -5.03 16.52 9.78
N GLN A 25 -3.97 17.31 9.53
CA GLN A 25 -4.11 18.61 8.88
C GLN A 25 -4.65 18.50 7.46
N LEU A 26 -4.16 17.55 6.67
CA LEU A 26 -4.67 17.22 5.33
C LEU A 26 -6.11 16.72 5.40
N ILE A 27 -6.39 15.81 6.33
CA ILE A 27 -7.72 15.20 6.51
C ILE A 27 -8.76 16.26 6.89
N GLU A 28 -8.48 17.13 7.85
CA GLU A 28 -9.42 18.18 8.26
C GLU A 28 -9.59 19.24 7.16
N TRP A 29 -8.53 19.57 6.40
CA TRP A 29 -8.65 20.44 5.24
C TRP A 29 -9.56 19.82 4.17
N THR A 30 -9.38 18.54 3.86
CA THR A 30 -10.21 17.81 2.89
C THR A 30 -11.66 17.73 3.36
N ARG A 31 -11.87 17.46 4.66
CA ARG A 31 -13.20 17.45 5.29
C ARG A 31 -13.89 18.80 5.14
N ALA A 32 -13.18 19.90 5.42
CA ALA A 32 -13.72 21.25 5.28
C ALA A 32 -14.06 21.57 3.81
N TYR A 33 -13.21 21.17 2.85
CA TYR A 33 -13.47 21.32 1.42
C TYR A 33 -14.75 20.58 1.01
N LEU A 34 -14.91 19.32 1.37
CA LEU A 34 -16.10 18.52 1.05
C LEU A 34 -17.36 19.07 1.72
N SER A 35 -17.25 19.55 2.95
CA SER A 35 -18.36 20.16 3.68
C SER A 35 -18.92 21.40 2.99
N GLN A 36 -18.07 22.23 2.36
CA GLN A 36 -18.51 23.39 1.55
C GLN A 36 -19.36 22.98 0.34
N LEU A 37 -19.22 21.74 -0.13
CA LEU A 37 -20.01 21.15 -1.22
C LEU A 37 -21.28 20.45 -0.71
N GLY A 38 -21.57 20.52 0.60
CA GLY A 38 -22.66 19.77 1.23
C GLY A 38 -22.40 18.25 1.33
N VAL A 39 -21.15 17.82 1.19
CA VAL A 39 -20.75 16.41 1.30
C VAL A 39 -20.22 16.15 2.71
N GLU A 40 -20.96 15.33 3.46
CA GLU A 40 -20.53 14.91 4.80
C GLU A 40 -19.47 13.81 4.72
N SER A 41 -18.55 13.83 5.69
CA SER A 41 -17.52 12.82 5.84
C SER A 41 -17.38 12.33 7.27
N THR A 42 -17.00 11.06 7.42
CA THR A 42 -16.68 10.42 8.69
C THR A 42 -15.18 10.19 8.79
N LEU A 43 -14.65 10.31 10.02
CA LEU A 43 -13.26 10.03 10.33
C LEU A 43 -13.14 8.74 11.15
N THR A 44 -12.15 7.93 10.83
CA THR A 44 -11.78 6.73 11.59
C THR A 44 -10.34 6.87 12.03
N PHE A 45 -10.14 7.08 13.34
CA PHE A 45 -8.82 7.36 13.91
C PHE A 45 -8.04 6.07 14.20
N ASN A 46 -6.70 6.20 14.25
CA ASN A 46 -5.84 5.20 14.88
C ASN A 46 -6.02 5.23 16.42
N ASP A 47 -5.39 4.28 17.13
CA ASP A 47 -5.58 4.12 18.59
C ASP A 47 -5.08 5.34 19.38
N GLU A 48 -4.03 6.01 18.86
CA GLU A 48 -3.44 7.20 19.50
C GLU A 48 -4.22 8.49 19.17
N GLY A 49 -5.18 8.47 18.24
CA GLY A 49 -5.91 9.65 17.78
C GLY A 49 -5.04 10.65 17.00
N SER A 50 -3.86 10.20 16.54
CA SER A 50 -2.86 11.03 15.86
C SER A 50 -2.98 11.02 14.34
N LYS A 51 -3.71 10.04 13.78
CA LYS A 51 -4.00 9.87 12.35
C LYS A 51 -5.44 9.48 12.14
N ALA A 52 -5.98 9.77 10.95
CA ALA A 52 -7.34 9.37 10.61
C ALA A 52 -7.47 8.99 9.12
N ASN A 53 -8.33 8.00 8.87
CA ASN A 53 -8.94 7.82 7.56
C ASN A 53 -10.14 8.77 7.43
N LEU A 54 -10.40 9.21 6.20
CA LEU A 54 -11.62 9.95 5.86
C LEU A 54 -12.46 9.12 4.90
N PHE A 55 -13.76 9.06 5.14
CA PHE A 55 -14.73 8.53 4.20
C PHE A 55 -15.84 9.53 3.96
N ALA A 56 -16.10 9.86 2.69
CA ALA A 56 -17.21 10.71 2.29
C ALA A 56 -18.10 10.00 1.27
N ARG A 57 -19.41 10.20 1.39
CA ARG A 57 -20.42 9.66 0.49
C ARG A 57 -21.04 10.78 -0.36
N ILE A 58 -21.07 10.58 -1.67
CA ILE A 58 -21.82 11.43 -2.63
C ILE A 58 -22.90 10.56 -3.28
N GLY A 59 -24.16 10.90 -3.03
CA GLY A 59 -25.33 10.16 -3.50
C GLY A 59 -26.24 9.71 -2.37
N ALA A 60 -27.43 9.22 -2.72
CA ALA A 60 -28.43 8.79 -1.75
C ALA A 60 -27.94 7.59 -0.91
N PRO A 61 -28.36 7.48 0.36
CA PRO A 61 -27.85 6.47 1.29
C PRO A 61 -28.07 5.02 0.83
N GLU A 62 -29.13 4.76 0.09
CA GLU A 62 -29.50 3.42 -0.39
C GLU A 62 -28.68 2.95 -1.61
N LEU A 63 -28.03 3.86 -2.33
CA LEU A 63 -27.27 3.53 -3.51
C LEU A 63 -25.99 2.78 -3.17
N PRO A 64 -25.63 1.70 -3.90
CA PRO A 64 -24.32 1.12 -3.80
C PRO A 64 -23.25 2.11 -4.29
N LEU A 65 -22.06 2.04 -3.73
CA LEU A 65 -20.98 2.99 -4.03
C LEU A 65 -19.90 2.37 -4.91
N VAL A 66 -19.40 3.16 -5.85
CA VAL A 66 -18.04 2.99 -6.38
C VAL A 66 -17.11 3.83 -5.51
N VAL A 67 -16.17 3.20 -4.80
CA VAL A 67 -15.20 3.87 -3.94
C VAL A 67 -13.98 4.27 -4.75
N LEU A 68 -13.56 5.53 -4.59
CA LEU A 68 -12.31 6.09 -5.09
C LEU A 68 -11.38 6.21 -3.88
N SER A 69 -10.39 5.31 -3.80
CA SER A 69 -9.47 5.19 -2.66
C SER A 69 -8.09 5.74 -2.99
N GLY A 70 -7.52 6.47 -2.04
CA GLY A 70 -6.14 6.94 -2.10
C GLY A 70 -5.55 7.14 -0.71
N HIS A 71 -4.25 6.87 -0.56
CA HIS A 71 -3.56 7.16 0.69
C HIS A 71 -3.09 8.62 0.76
N SER A 72 -3.12 9.17 1.96
CA SER A 72 -2.76 10.57 2.23
C SER A 72 -1.31 10.74 2.68
N ASP A 73 -0.67 9.65 3.14
CA ASP A 73 0.71 9.66 3.59
C ASP A 73 1.69 9.57 2.41
N VAL A 74 2.95 9.86 2.69
CA VAL A 74 4.04 9.86 1.71
C VAL A 74 5.32 9.34 2.36
N VAL A 75 6.24 8.78 1.55
CA VAL A 75 7.56 8.35 2.04
C VAL A 75 8.43 9.55 2.47
N PRO A 76 9.40 9.32 3.38
CA PRO A 76 10.35 10.36 3.81
C PRO A 76 11.18 10.95 2.67
N VAL A 77 11.57 12.21 2.84
CA VAL A 77 12.50 12.94 1.95
C VAL A 77 13.91 13.02 2.54
N ASP A 78 14.12 12.47 3.74
CA ASP A 78 15.38 12.51 4.46
C ASP A 78 16.52 11.90 3.64
N GLY A 79 17.65 12.58 3.60
CA GLY A 79 18.83 12.12 2.85
C GLY A 79 18.73 12.22 1.33
N GLN A 80 17.61 12.70 0.79
CA GLN A 80 17.42 12.92 -0.64
C GLN A 80 17.84 14.35 -1.03
N VAL A 81 18.42 14.49 -2.22
CA VAL A 81 18.78 15.81 -2.78
C VAL A 81 17.66 16.23 -3.74
N TRP A 82 16.91 17.26 -3.35
CA TRP A 82 15.83 17.83 -4.16
C TRP A 82 16.25 19.12 -4.81
N SER A 83 15.80 19.38 -6.04
CA SER A 83 16.07 20.61 -6.78
C SER A 83 15.06 21.72 -6.49
N SER A 84 13.97 21.40 -5.78
CA SER A 84 12.95 22.32 -5.24
C SER A 84 12.46 21.80 -3.90
N ASP A 85 11.74 22.63 -3.12
CA ASP A 85 11.13 22.17 -1.86
C ASP A 85 10.13 21.02 -2.15
N PRO A 86 10.30 19.82 -1.56
CA PRO A 86 9.43 18.69 -1.81
C PRO A 86 7.97 18.91 -1.39
N PHE A 87 7.69 19.86 -0.50
CA PHE A 87 6.34 20.18 -0.03
C PHE A 87 5.79 21.50 -0.63
N VAL A 88 6.40 21.97 -1.74
CA VAL A 88 5.91 23.07 -2.56
C VAL A 88 5.80 22.60 -4.00
N LEU A 89 4.56 22.42 -4.49
CA LEU A 89 4.35 22.00 -5.88
C LEU A 89 4.99 22.97 -6.84
N THR A 90 5.95 22.52 -7.63
CA THR A 90 6.78 23.37 -8.51
C THR A 90 6.58 22.97 -9.97
N ASP A 91 6.11 23.92 -10.78
CA ASP A 91 6.12 23.83 -12.25
C ASP A 91 7.43 24.43 -12.77
N LYS A 92 8.24 23.62 -13.48
CA LYS A 92 9.50 24.04 -14.11
C LYS A 92 9.33 24.40 -15.60
N GLY A 93 8.10 24.36 -16.12
CA GLY A 93 7.79 24.68 -17.51
C GLY A 93 8.12 23.56 -18.49
N ASP A 94 8.30 22.35 -18.01
CA ASP A 94 8.61 21.14 -18.81
C ASP A 94 7.40 20.19 -18.94
N GLY A 95 6.22 20.63 -18.54
CA GLY A 95 4.98 19.83 -18.57
C GLY A 95 4.81 18.93 -17.35
N ARG A 96 5.60 19.16 -16.27
CA ARG A 96 5.63 18.37 -15.05
C ARG A 96 5.43 19.23 -13.81
N LEU A 97 4.79 18.62 -12.82
CA LEU A 97 4.60 19.21 -11.50
C LEU A 97 5.39 18.40 -10.48
N TYR A 98 6.36 19.04 -9.84
CA TYR A 98 7.31 18.43 -8.92
C TYR A 98 6.86 18.61 -7.47
N GLY A 99 6.90 17.53 -6.69
CA GLY A 99 6.62 17.53 -5.26
C GLY A 99 6.45 16.13 -4.71
N ARG A 100 6.75 15.88 -3.44
CA ARG A 100 6.57 14.60 -2.78
C ARG A 100 5.07 14.26 -2.69
N GLY A 101 4.70 13.05 -3.18
CA GLY A 101 3.32 12.60 -3.26
C GLY A 101 2.59 13.13 -4.51
N SER A 102 3.27 13.82 -5.43
CA SER A 102 2.63 14.29 -6.66
C SER A 102 2.18 13.13 -7.53
N ALA A 103 2.98 12.08 -7.66
CA ALA A 103 2.63 10.83 -8.32
C ALA A 103 2.01 9.83 -7.36
N ASP A 104 2.54 9.70 -6.14
CA ASP A 104 2.19 8.66 -5.18
C ASP A 104 1.70 9.28 -3.84
N MET A 105 0.35 9.47 -3.65
CA MET A 105 -0.66 9.43 -4.72
C MET A 105 -1.63 10.61 -4.60
N LYS A 106 -1.13 11.78 -4.09
CA LYS A 106 -1.95 13.00 -3.91
C LYS A 106 -2.47 13.55 -5.25
N GLY A 107 -1.81 13.21 -6.38
CA GLY A 107 -2.30 13.53 -7.72
C GLY A 107 -3.67 12.93 -8.02
N PHE A 108 -3.88 11.66 -7.68
CA PHE A 108 -5.19 11.03 -7.79
C PHE A 108 -6.21 11.69 -6.87
N ILE A 109 -5.85 11.93 -5.61
CA ILE A 109 -6.74 12.60 -4.64
C ILE A 109 -7.16 13.97 -5.17
N ALA A 110 -6.24 14.75 -5.73
CA ALA A 110 -6.52 16.05 -6.33
C ALA A 110 -7.52 15.95 -7.50
N CYS A 111 -7.36 14.95 -8.37
CA CYS A 111 -8.31 14.69 -9.44
C CYS A 111 -9.72 14.35 -8.92
N VAL A 112 -9.81 13.47 -7.90
CA VAL A 112 -11.10 13.12 -7.28
C VAL A 112 -11.76 14.34 -6.65
N LEU A 113 -11.03 15.15 -5.89
CA LEU A 113 -11.55 16.36 -5.26
C LEU A 113 -11.97 17.41 -6.29
N SER A 114 -11.27 17.55 -7.41
CA SER A 114 -11.63 18.50 -8.48
C SER A 114 -12.98 18.17 -9.14
N LEU A 115 -13.37 16.89 -9.14
CA LEU A 115 -14.65 16.41 -9.66
C LEU A 115 -15.76 16.34 -8.59
N ALA A 116 -15.41 16.44 -7.29
CA ALA A 116 -16.38 16.36 -6.20
C ALA A 116 -17.55 17.37 -6.33
N PRO A 117 -17.33 18.64 -6.75
CA PRO A 117 -18.43 19.59 -6.99
C PRO A 117 -19.43 19.07 -8.01
N TRP A 118 -18.94 18.54 -9.12
CA TRP A 118 -19.79 18.01 -10.18
C TRP A 118 -20.50 16.73 -9.75
N PHE A 119 -19.85 15.83 -9.05
CA PHE A 119 -20.49 14.64 -8.47
C PHE A 119 -21.60 15.02 -7.49
N ALA A 120 -21.38 16.05 -6.65
CA ALA A 120 -22.40 16.56 -5.73
C ALA A 120 -23.60 17.15 -6.48
N GLU A 121 -23.39 17.85 -7.61
CA GLU A 121 -24.47 18.32 -8.46
C GLU A 121 -25.30 17.19 -9.05
N LEU A 122 -24.66 16.11 -9.56
CA LEU A 122 -25.37 14.92 -10.06
C LEU A 122 -26.21 14.28 -8.96
N ALA A 123 -25.65 14.16 -7.75
CA ALA A 123 -26.36 13.63 -6.59
C ALA A 123 -27.58 14.50 -6.20
N ALA A 124 -27.39 15.82 -6.14
CA ALA A 124 -28.47 16.77 -5.81
C ALA A 124 -29.61 16.74 -6.82
N ARG A 125 -29.32 16.44 -8.10
CA ARG A 125 -30.35 16.27 -9.14
C ARG A 125 -30.98 14.87 -9.17
N GLY A 126 -30.49 13.94 -8.31
CA GLY A 126 -30.98 12.55 -8.27
C GLY A 126 -30.64 11.74 -9.53
N GLU A 127 -29.60 12.14 -10.25
CA GLU A 127 -29.20 11.50 -11.51
C GLU A 127 -28.33 10.25 -11.29
N LEU A 128 -27.64 10.15 -10.12
CA LEU A 128 -26.81 8.99 -9.84
C LEU A 128 -27.64 7.71 -9.61
N ARG A 129 -27.22 6.62 -10.22
CA ARG A 129 -27.71 5.24 -10.01
C ARG A 129 -26.82 4.43 -9.10
N GLN A 130 -25.56 4.80 -9.05
CA GLN A 130 -24.59 4.38 -8.02
C GLN A 130 -23.96 5.64 -7.46
N GLY A 131 -23.76 5.66 -6.15
CA GLY A 131 -23.08 6.77 -5.49
C GLY A 131 -21.56 6.63 -5.59
N ILE A 132 -20.86 7.66 -5.13
CA ILE A 132 -19.40 7.73 -5.11
C ILE A 132 -18.97 7.79 -3.65
N GLY A 133 -18.05 6.89 -3.27
CA GLY A 133 -17.32 6.94 -2.02
C GLY A 133 -15.95 7.58 -2.24
N ILE A 134 -15.55 8.55 -1.43
CA ILE A 134 -14.17 9.06 -1.40
C ILE A 134 -13.54 8.51 -0.13
N ALA A 135 -12.50 7.72 -0.28
CA ALA A 135 -11.78 7.09 0.83
C ALA A 135 -10.33 7.59 0.84
N LEU A 136 -9.92 8.23 1.94
CA LEU A 136 -8.52 8.61 2.15
C LEU A 136 -7.99 7.85 3.36
N SER A 137 -6.86 7.16 3.18
CA SER A 137 -6.22 6.36 4.22
C SER A 137 -4.93 7.01 4.72
N TYR A 138 -4.36 6.44 5.76
CA TYR A 138 -3.05 6.76 6.33
C TYR A 138 -2.20 5.48 6.40
N ASP A 139 -0.87 5.64 6.46
CA ASP A 139 0.12 4.58 6.66
C ASP A 139 0.04 3.44 5.61
N GLU A 140 -0.26 3.80 4.36
CA GLU A 140 -0.12 2.89 3.24
C GLU A 140 1.36 2.52 3.02
N GLU A 141 2.23 3.52 3.00
CA GLU A 141 3.67 3.46 2.71
C GLU A 141 4.50 2.63 3.73
N VAL A 142 3.90 2.31 4.86
CA VAL A 142 4.51 1.49 5.91
C VAL A 142 3.83 0.12 6.06
N GLY A 143 3.05 -0.28 5.04
CA GLY A 143 2.45 -1.61 4.94
C GLY A 143 0.93 -1.65 4.98
N CYS A 144 0.25 -0.63 4.44
CA CYS A 144 -1.21 -0.52 4.32
C CYS A 144 -1.93 -0.62 5.69
N LEU A 145 -1.34 -0.03 6.76
CA LEU A 145 -1.80 -0.24 8.15
C LEU A 145 -3.13 0.47 8.46
N GLY A 146 -3.43 1.57 7.77
CA GLY A 146 -4.56 2.43 8.10
C GLY A 146 -5.90 1.98 7.54
N VAL A 147 -5.93 1.53 6.29
CA VAL A 147 -7.15 1.30 5.52
C VAL A 147 -8.05 0.20 6.10
N GLY A 148 -7.49 -0.80 6.80
CA GLY A 148 -8.26 -1.87 7.42
C GLY A 148 -9.35 -1.33 8.35
N ARG A 149 -9.05 -0.33 9.17
CA ARG A 149 -10.02 0.32 10.06
C ARG A 149 -11.16 1.02 9.29
N LEU A 150 -10.86 1.59 8.14
CA LEU A 150 -11.87 2.19 7.26
C LEU A 150 -12.78 1.10 6.70
N ILE A 151 -12.22 0.01 6.20
CA ILE A 151 -12.97 -1.12 5.65
C ILE A 151 -13.90 -1.72 6.71
N ASP A 152 -13.39 -1.96 7.92
CA ASP A 152 -14.18 -2.46 9.04
C ASP A 152 -15.34 -1.51 9.39
N ARG A 153 -15.08 -0.20 9.35
CA ARG A 153 -16.11 0.82 9.59
C ARG A 153 -17.18 0.80 8.52
N LEU A 154 -16.82 0.71 7.23
CA LEU A 154 -17.77 0.60 6.12
C LEU A 154 -18.67 -0.64 6.28
N ALA A 155 -18.08 -1.77 6.68
CA ALA A 155 -18.82 -3.00 6.93
C ALA A 155 -19.78 -2.85 8.13
N ALA A 156 -19.31 -2.26 9.24
CA ALA A 156 -20.13 -2.03 10.44
C ALA A 156 -21.32 -1.08 10.18
N ASP A 157 -21.10 -0.06 9.34
CA ASP A 157 -22.14 0.90 8.95
C ASP A 157 -23.07 0.35 7.83
N GLY A 158 -22.84 -0.88 7.37
CA GLY A 158 -23.63 -1.53 6.32
C GLY A 158 -23.55 -0.84 4.95
N VAL A 159 -22.44 -0.15 4.68
CA VAL A 159 -22.21 0.53 3.41
C VAL A 159 -22.06 -0.49 2.29
N LYS A 160 -22.93 -0.41 1.28
CA LYS A 160 -22.85 -1.27 0.11
C LYS A 160 -21.83 -0.72 -0.88
N VAL A 161 -20.71 -1.40 -1.07
CA VAL A 161 -19.68 -1.06 -2.04
C VAL A 161 -19.80 -1.99 -3.23
N SER A 162 -20.06 -1.44 -4.42
CA SER A 162 -20.15 -2.19 -5.69
C SER A 162 -18.80 -2.40 -6.37
N GLY A 163 -17.79 -1.62 -5.98
CA GLY A 163 -16.42 -1.74 -6.44
C GLY A 163 -15.55 -0.62 -5.89
N CYS A 164 -14.24 -0.84 -5.91
CA CYS A 164 -13.24 0.11 -5.46
C CYS A 164 -12.20 0.35 -6.57
N ILE A 165 -11.83 1.61 -6.76
CA ILE A 165 -10.73 2.03 -7.64
C ILE A 165 -9.67 2.63 -6.73
N VAL A 166 -8.52 1.98 -6.64
CA VAL A 166 -7.36 2.44 -5.87
C VAL A 166 -6.45 3.23 -6.83
N GLY A 167 -6.19 4.48 -6.49
CA GLY A 167 -5.65 5.47 -7.42
C GLY A 167 -4.12 5.53 -7.52
N GLU A 168 -3.42 4.44 -7.36
CA GLU A 168 -1.96 4.36 -7.48
C GLU A 168 -1.45 4.75 -8.87
N PRO A 169 -0.18 5.20 -8.97
CA PRO A 169 0.39 5.71 -10.21
C PRO A 169 0.64 4.60 -11.24
N THR A 170 -0.36 4.33 -12.08
CA THR A 170 -0.35 3.28 -13.10
C THR A 170 -0.21 3.81 -14.52
N SER A 171 0.04 5.11 -14.70
CA SER A 171 0.00 5.81 -16.00
C SER A 171 -1.37 5.65 -16.68
N MET A 172 -2.46 5.67 -15.91
CA MET A 172 -3.85 5.44 -16.37
C MET A 172 -4.05 4.11 -17.10
N GLN A 173 -3.20 3.10 -16.83
CA GLN A 173 -3.37 1.73 -17.32
C GLN A 173 -3.95 0.86 -16.20
N PRO A 174 -5.04 0.09 -16.43
CA PRO A 174 -5.62 -0.73 -15.41
C PRO A 174 -4.64 -1.80 -14.89
N VAL A 175 -4.47 -1.86 -13.57
CA VAL A 175 -3.79 -2.94 -12.88
C VAL A 175 -4.85 -3.80 -12.21
N ILE A 176 -4.88 -5.07 -12.60
CA ILE A 176 -5.91 -6.04 -12.20
C ILE A 176 -5.41 -7.07 -11.21
N ALA A 177 -4.13 -7.05 -10.90
CA ALA A 177 -3.53 -7.96 -9.92
C ALA A 177 -2.24 -7.39 -9.36
N HIS A 178 -1.95 -7.68 -8.09
CA HIS A 178 -0.66 -7.43 -7.48
C HIS A 178 -0.26 -8.53 -6.50
N LYS A 179 1.05 -8.65 -6.22
CA LYS A 179 1.55 -9.59 -5.22
C LYS A 179 1.17 -9.14 -3.81
N GLY A 180 0.99 -10.12 -2.93
CA GLY A 180 0.96 -9.86 -1.49
C GLY A 180 2.37 -9.67 -0.94
N ILE A 181 2.45 -9.05 0.24
CA ILE A 181 3.72 -8.82 0.95
C ILE A 181 3.57 -9.16 2.44
N ALA A 182 4.57 -9.83 2.99
CA ALA A 182 4.73 -9.96 4.44
C ALA A 182 6.19 -9.78 4.83
N HIS A 183 6.42 -9.02 5.90
CA HIS A 183 7.71 -8.89 6.54
C HIS A 183 7.70 -9.65 7.86
N PHE A 184 8.78 -10.36 8.12
CA PHE A 184 8.98 -11.13 9.34
C PHE A 184 10.26 -10.68 10.02
N LEU A 185 10.16 -10.31 11.30
CA LEU A 185 11.29 -10.06 12.17
C LEU A 185 11.66 -11.38 12.87
N CYS A 186 12.88 -11.84 12.66
CA CYS A 186 13.43 -12.99 13.36
C CYS A 186 14.46 -12.53 14.38
N LYS A 187 14.26 -12.92 15.65
CA LYS A 187 15.18 -12.67 16.76
C LYS A 187 15.77 -13.98 17.23
N VAL A 188 17.09 -14.04 17.28
CA VAL A 188 17.85 -15.19 17.76
C VAL A 188 18.60 -14.80 19.02
N GLY A 189 18.26 -15.44 20.13
CA GLY A 189 18.92 -15.29 21.44
C GLY A 189 19.74 -16.53 21.80
N GLY A 190 21.03 -16.36 21.92
CA GLY A 190 21.97 -17.39 22.32
C GLY A 190 22.59 -17.11 23.68
N ARG A 191 23.88 -17.48 23.84
CA ARG A 191 24.66 -17.26 25.08
C ARG A 191 26.01 -16.64 24.76
N ALA A 192 26.32 -15.51 25.41
CA ALA A 192 27.65 -14.89 25.31
C ALA A 192 28.72 -15.74 26.02
N ALA A 193 29.91 -15.76 25.46
CA ALA A 193 31.12 -16.32 26.06
C ALA A 193 32.35 -15.57 25.56
N HIS A 194 33.48 -15.69 26.21
CA HIS A 194 34.74 -15.21 25.64
C HIS A 194 35.07 -16.03 24.39
N SER A 195 35.56 -15.40 23.32
CA SER A 195 35.81 -16.06 22.03
C SER A 195 36.80 -17.24 22.10
N SER A 196 37.67 -17.31 23.10
CA SER A 196 38.50 -18.47 23.37
C SER A 196 37.75 -19.66 24.00
N LEU A 197 36.50 -19.46 24.44
CA LEU A 197 35.64 -20.43 25.10
C LEU A 197 34.35 -20.67 24.29
N THR A 198 34.45 -20.64 22.98
CA THR A 198 33.31 -20.80 22.05
C THR A 198 32.34 -21.94 22.40
N PRO A 199 32.80 -23.14 22.86
CA PRO A 199 31.88 -24.23 23.21
C PRO A 199 31.00 -23.95 24.45
N GLN A 200 31.27 -22.91 25.23
CA GLN A 200 30.45 -22.48 26.37
C GLN A 200 29.39 -21.47 26.00
N GLY A 201 29.47 -20.92 24.77
CA GLY A 201 28.52 -19.97 24.21
C GLY A 201 27.63 -20.60 23.16
N VAL A 202 26.58 -19.85 22.76
CA VAL A 202 25.73 -20.15 21.61
C VAL A 202 25.71 -18.91 20.72
N ASN A 203 26.31 -19.00 19.54
CA ASN A 203 26.53 -17.87 18.64
C ASN A 203 25.23 -17.54 17.85
N ALA A 204 24.53 -16.50 18.25
CA ALA A 204 23.26 -16.09 17.63
C ALA A 204 23.44 -15.73 16.14
N ILE A 205 24.57 -15.16 15.71
CA ILE A 205 24.84 -14.83 14.30
C ILE A 205 24.94 -16.11 13.47
N GLU A 206 25.61 -17.15 13.94
CA GLU A 206 25.77 -18.41 13.19
C GLU A 206 24.44 -19.13 13.01
N PHE A 207 23.57 -19.14 14.04
CA PHE A 207 22.23 -19.71 13.95
C PHE A 207 21.32 -18.86 13.03
N ALA A 208 21.39 -17.53 13.11
CA ALA A 208 20.70 -16.63 12.18
C ALA A 208 21.15 -16.88 10.71
N ALA A 209 22.44 -17.05 10.46
CA ALA A 209 22.98 -17.35 9.12
C ALA A 209 22.44 -18.68 8.56
N ARG A 210 22.24 -19.70 9.42
CA ARG A 210 21.61 -20.98 9.02
C ARG A 210 20.16 -20.78 8.61
N LEU A 211 19.38 -19.97 9.36
CA LEU A 211 18.00 -19.60 8.99
C LEU A 211 17.96 -18.83 7.69
N ILE A 212 18.82 -17.83 7.50
CA ILE A 212 18.93 -17.06 6.26
C ILE A 212 19.28 -17.96 5.08
N THR A 213 20.17 -18.93 5.28
CA THR A 213 20.51 -19.93 4.26
C THR A 213 19.31 -20.81 3.91
N HIS A 214 18.48 -21.17 4.89
CA HIS A 214 17.25 -21.92 4.64
C HIS A 214 16.22 -21.10 3.85
N ILE A 215 16.01 -19.83 4.20
CA ILE A 215 15.15 -18.89 3.46
C ILE A 215 15.64 -18.76 2.01
N ARG A 216 16.95 -18.65 1.79
CA ARG A 216 17.52 -18.59 0.43
C ARG A 216 17.23 -19.87 -0.37
N LYS A 217 17.32 -21.05 0.23
CA LYS A 217 16.96 -22.31 -0.42
C LYS A 217 15.48 -22.35 -0.81
N LEU A 218 14.58 -21.85 0.04
CA LEU A 218 13.16 -21.72 -0.31
C LEU A 218 12.98 -20.78 -1.50
N ALA A 219 13.66 -19.63 -1.50
CA ALA A 219 13.62 -18.68 -2.63
C ALA A 219 14.12 -19.30 -3.94
N ASP A 220 15.22 -20.07 -3.92
CA ASP A 220 15.77 -20.76 -5.09
C ASP A 220 14.80 -21.85 -5.59
N ALA A 221 14.15 -22.57 -4.71
CA ALA A 221 13.13 -23.56 -5.06
C ALA A 221 11.92 -22.90 -5.75
N GLU A 222 11.43 -21.76 -5.23
CA GLU A 222 10.35 -21.01 -5.86
C GLU A 222 10.76 -20.46 -7.23
N ALA A 223 11.97 -19.93 -7.36
CA ALA A 223 12.49 -19.45 -8.63
C ALA A 223 12.62 -20.55 -9.68
N SER A 224 12.85 -21.80 -9.25
CA SER A 224 13.07 -22.95 -10.15
C SER A 224 11.78 -23.71 -10.45
N PHE A 225 10.93 -23.93 -9.45
CA PHE A 225 9.82 -24.87 -9.51
C PHE A 225 8.49 -24.33 -8.98
N GLY A 226 8.46 -23.08 -8.48
CA GLY A 226 7.26 -22.47 -7.90
C GLY A 226 6.16 -22.20 -8.92
N HIS A 227 4.98 -21.89 -8.41
CA HIS A 227 3.84 -21.43 -9.22
C HIS A 227 4.25 -20.22 -10.05
N ARG A 228 3.73 -20.15 -11.29
CA ARG A 228 4.06 -19.07 -12.22
C ARG A 228 2.83 -18.42 -12.80
N GLN A 229 2.86 -17.10 -12.86
CA GLN A 229 1.86 -16.29 -13.55
C GLN A 229 2.57 -15.29 -14.47
N SER A 230 2.34 -15.42 -15.78
CA SER A 230 2.99 -14.58 -16.82
C SER A 230 2.54 -13.13 -16.81
N LEU A 231 1.55 -12.80 -15.99
CA LEU A 231 1.03 -11.43 -15.80
C LEU A 231 2.06 -10.50 -15.13
N TYR A 232 3.10 -11.05 -14.48
CA TYR A 232 4.10 -10.32 -13.69
C TYR A 232 5.48 -10.40 -14.31
N ASP A 233 6.26 -9.30 -14.21
CA ASP A 233 7.67 -9.28 -14.63
C ASP A 233 8.50 -10.33 -13.88
N VAL A 234 8.25 -10.49 -12.57
CA VAL A 234 8.77 -11.61 -11.77
C VAL A 234 7.63 -12.60 -11.54
N PRO A 235 7.52 -13.67 -12.36
CA PRO A 235 6.32 -14.50 -12.46
C PRO A 235 6.18 -15.55 -11.37
N PHE A 236 6.84 -15.42 -10.23
CA PHE A 236 6.83 -16.37 -9.11
C PHE A 236 6.93 -15.66 -7.76
N THR A 237 6.62 -16.38 -6.69
CA THR A 237 6.77 -15.91 -5.30
C THR A 237 8.24 -15.72 -4.95
N THR A 238 8.59 -14.58 -4.34
CA THR A 238 9.96 -14.26 -3.96
C THR A 238 10.12 -14.17 -2.45
N LEU A 239 11.31 -14.57 -1.96
CA LEU A 239 11.73 -14.37 -0.58
C LEU A 239 13.13 -13.75 -0.58
N GLN A 240 13.36 -12.84 0.37
CA GLN A 240 14.68 -12.26 0.59
C GLN A 240 14.89 -11.89 2.05
N THR A 241 16.17 -11.82 2.48
CA THR A 241 16.55 -11.21 3.76
C THR A 241 17.01 -9.78 3.47
N GLY A 242 16.33 -8.80 4.10
CA GLY A 242 16.57 -7.37 3.85
C GLY A 242 17.60 -6.75 4.79
N THR A 243 17.55 -7.11 6.07
CA THR A 243 18.46 -6.56 7.10
C THR A 243 18.94 -7.64 8.06
N ILE A 244 20.14 -7.44 8.63
CA ILE A 244 20.68 -8.27 9.72
C ILE A 244 21.52 -7.40 10.66
N HIS A 245 21.32 -7.57 11.96
CA HIS A 245 22.08 -6.90 13.01
C HIS A 245 22.44 -7.91 14.09
N GLY A 246 23.70 -7.93 14.56
CA GLY A 246 24.10 -8.84 15.62
C GLY A 246 25.55 -8.69 16.07
N GLY A 247 25.82 -9.15 17.29
CA GLY A 247 27.15 -9.09 17.89
C GLY A 247 27.52 -7.70 18.40
N THR A 248 28.55 -7.65 19.26
CA THR A 248 29.07 -6.42 19.88
C THR A 248 30.57 -6.24 19.70
N ALA A 249 31.33 -7.32 19.69
CA ALA A 249 32.78 -7.30 19.52
C ALA A 249 33.31 -8.67 19.05
N CYS A 250 34.44 -8.69 18.32
CA CYS A 250 34.99 -9.90 17.73
C CYS A 250 35.52 -10.93 18.78
N ASN A 251 35.79 -10.49 20.00
CA ASN A 251 36.29 -11.35 21.09
C ASN A 251 35.20 -11.85 22.04
N ILE A 252 33.92 -11.69 21.66
CA ILE A 252 32.75 -12.17 22.42
C ILE A 252 31.90 -13.03 21.46
N VAL A 253 31.47 -14.22 21.93
CA VAL A 253 30.44 -15.01 21.20
C VAL A 253 29.14 -14.21 21.21
N PRO A 254 28.56 -13.87 20.03
CA PRO A 254 27.36 -13.07 19.96
C PRO A 254 26.16 -13.73 20.63
N LYS A 255 25.54 -13.01 21.58
CA LYS A 255 24.35 -13.48 22.29
C LYS A 255 23.08 -13.17 21.47
N ASP A 256 23.04 -12.04 20.80
CA ASP A 256 21.85 -11.55 20.12
C ASP A 256 22.13 -11.34 18.63
N CYS A 257 21.17 -11.73 17.80
CA CYS A 257 21.10 -11.41 16.38
C CYS A 257 19.66 -11.29 15.96
N GLU A 258 19.35 -10.24 15.20
CA GLU A 258 18.04 -10.08 14.57
C GLU A 258 18.21 -9.86 13.06
N PHE A 259 17.25 -10.35 12.29
CA PHE A 259 17.19 -10.10 10.87
C PHE A 259 15.74 -10.00 10.41
N MET A 260 15.53 -9.27 9.33
CA MET A 260 14.21 -9.15 8.70
C MET A 260 14.23 -9.84 7.34
N PHE A 261 13.21 -10.63 7.07
CA PHE A 261 13.00 -11.21 5.75
C PHE A 261 11.61 -10.91 5.23
N GLU A 262 11.49 -10.88 3.92
CA GLU A 262 10.29 -10.55 3.15
C GLU A 262 9.84 -11.76 2.33
N CYS A 263 8.53 -11.91 2.19
CA CYS A 263 7.90 -12.79 1.21
C CYS A 263 6.92 -11.97 0.37
N ARG A 264 7.04 -12.06 -0.97
CA ARG A 264 6.06 -11.52 -1.92
C ARG A 264 5.47 -12.65 -2.74
N TRP A 265 4.17 -12.91 -2.57
CA TRP A 265 3.51 -14.07 -3.17
C TRP A 265 2.49 -13.68 -4.24
N LEU A 266 2.26 -14.61 -5.18
CA LEU A 266 1.25 -14.48 -6.21
C LEU A 266 -0.17 -14.69 -5.65
N PRO A 267 -1.22 -14.10 -6.25
CA PRO A 267 -2.60 -14.44 -5.95
C PRO A 267 -2.86 -15.95 -5.98
N GLY A 268 -3.63 -16.44 -5.01
CA GLY A 268 -3.87 -17.89 -4.82
C GLY A 268 -2.81 -18.60 -3.97
N ASP A 269 -1.64 -17.99 -3.76
CA ASP A 269 -0.63 -18.44 -2.81
C ASP A 269 -0.80 -17.71 -1.46
N GLY A 270 0.13 -17.94 -0.53
CA GLY A 270 0.20 -17.22 0.74
C GLY A 270 1.58 -17.36 1.38
N PRO A 271 1.92 -16.51 2.37
CA PRO A 271 3.21 -16.57 3.02
C PRO A 271 3.35 -17.75 3.99
N GLU A 272 2.22 -18.36 4.41
CA GLU A 272 2.18 -19.33 5.52
C GLU A 272 3.01 -20.59 5.25
N ARG A 273 3.00 -21.11 4.01
CA ARG A 273 3.83 -22.28 3.66
C ARG A 273 5.32 -22.03 3.84
N PHE A 274 5.77 -20.79 3.58
CA PHE A 274 7.17 -20.41 3.72
C PHE A 274 7.53 -20.16 5.18
N VAL A 275 6.73 -19.35 5.88
CA VAL A 275 7.00 -19.04 7.29
C VAL A 275 6.89 -20.29 8.16
N SER A 276 5.97 -21.23 7.86
CA SER A 276 5.90 -22.51 8.54
C SER A 276 7.19 -23.31 8.36
N SER A 277 7.72 -23.40 7.13
CA SER A 277 8.99 -24.09 6.87
C SER A 277 10.18 -23.43 7.62
N VAL A 278 10.19 -22.08 7.72
CA VAL A 278 11.23 -21.36 8.49
C VAL A 278 11.07 -21.63 9.99
N ARG A 279 9.83 -21.64 10.52
CA ARG A 279 9.55 -21.97 11.94
C ARG A 279 9.91 -23.41 12.27
N ASP A 280 9.61 -24.37 11.41
CA ASP A 280 9.97 -25.77 11.61
C ASP A 280 11.48 -25.95 11.65
N TYR A 281 12.21 -25.30 10.75
CA TYR A 281 13.66 -25.34 10.77
C TYR A 281 14.23 -24.61 12.01
N ALA A 282 13.67 -23.47 12.40
CA ALA A 282 14.03 -22.77 13.63
C ALA A 282 13.85 -23.65 14.87
N ALA A 283 12.77 -24.45 14.93
CA ALA A 283 12.55 -25.38 16.03
C ALA A 283 13.65 -26.45 16.11
N THR A 284 14.15 -26.97 14.99
CA THR A 284 15.28 -27.92 14.99
C THR A 284 16.57 -27.26 15.48
N LEU A 285 16.85 -26.03 15.06
CA LEU A 285 18.01 -25.27 15.51
C LEU A 285 17.95 -24.95 17.01
N LEU A 286 16.75 -24.63 17.51
CA LEU A 286 16.54 -24.30 18.91
C LEU A 286 16.84 -25.51 19.83
N LEU A 287 16.56 -26.75 19.40
CA LEU A 287 16.94 -27.94 20.14
C LEU A 287 18.48 -28.03 20.31
N GLU A 288 19.21 -27.81 19.20
CA GLU A 288 20.69 -27.79 19.21
C GLU A 288 21.24 -26.67 20.13
N MET A 289 20.69 -25.45 20.04
CA MET A 289 21.08 -24.33 20.87
C MET A 289 20.91 -24.65 22.38
N ARG A 290 19.80 -25.29 22.72
CA ARG A 290 19.44 -25.59 24.13
C ARG A 290 20.26 -26.71 24.76
N GLU A 291 20.99 -27.50 23.99
CA GLU A 291 21.97 -28.43 24.53
C GLU A 291 23.07 -27.70 25.30
N VAL A 292 23.43 -26.46 24.86
CA VAL A 292 24.46 -25.63 25.51
C VAL A 292 23.85 -24.52 26.36
N ALA A 293 22.78 -23.87 25.86
CA ALA A 293 22.11 -22.72 26.48
C ALA A 293 20.61 -23.00 26.62
N PRO A 294 20.12 -23.59 27.74
CA PRO A 294 18.69 -23.86 27.93
C PRO A 294 17.78 -22.61 27.78
N GLU A 295 18.32 -21.42 28.00
CA GLU A 295 17.63 -20.14 27.83
C GLU A 295 17.55 -19.63 26.37
N ALA A 296 18.21 -20.33 25.45
CA ALA A 296 18.20 -19.91 24.03
C ALA A 296 16.78 -19.84 23.44
N GLN A 297 16.60 -18.89 22.56
CA GLN A 297 15.30 -18.63 21.93
C GLN A 297 15.45 -18.24 20.45
N ILE A 298 14.44 -18.56 19.66
CA ILE A 298 14.25 -18.07 18.30
C ILE A 298 12.79 -17.64 18.18
N GLU A 299 12.57 -16.37 17.88
CA GLU A 299 11.25 -15.79 17.72
C GLU A 299 11.09 -15.30 16.28
N ILE A 300 9.93 -15.56 15.66
CA ILE A 300 9.59 -15.11 14.31
C ILE A 300 8.23 -14.45 14.37
N GLU A 301 8.22 -13.14 14.25
CA GLU A 301 7.05 -12.28 14.31
C GLU A 301 6.73 -11.72 12.93
N ARG A 302 5.46 -11.71 12.51
CA ARG A 302 5.00 -11.01 11.31
C ARG A 302 4.71 -9.55 11.66
N VAL A 303 5.47 -8.62 11.06
CA VAL A 303 5.39 -7.17 11.34
C VAL A 303 4.65 -6.39 10.26
N VAL A 304 4.60 -6.93 9.03
CA VAL A 304 3.83 -6.34 7.91
C VAL A 304 3.06 -7.45 7.23
N TYR A 305 1.84 -7.15 6.80
CA TYR A 305 1.02 -8.02 5.97
C TYR A 305 0.08 -7.20 5.11
N SER A 306 0.17 -7.38 3.80
CA SER A 306 -0.85 -6.93 2.86
C SER A 306 -1.11 -8.05 1.85
N PRO A 307 -2.37 -8.47 1.68
CA PRO A 307 -2.72 -9.64 0.87
C PRO A 307 -2.47 -9.39 -0.62
N ALA A 308 -2.27 -10.47 -1.37
CA ALA A 308 -2.28 -10.41 -2.82
C ALA A 308 -3.68 -10.10 -3.34
N PHE A 309 -3.74 -9.52 -4.51
CA PHE A 309 -4.97 -9.10 -5.16
C PHE A 309 -5.04 -9.60 -6.60
N GLU A 310 -6.22 -10.07 -6.99
CA GLU A 310 -6.56 -10.35 -8.38
C GLU A 310 -8.03 -10.03 -8.61
N SER A 311 -8.30 -9.13 -9.57
CA SER A 311 -9.65 -8.72 -9.93
C SER A 311 -10.32 -9.80 -10.78
N SER A 312 -11.47 -10.30 -10.35
CA SER A 312 -12.27 -11.26 -11.12
C SER A 312 -12.68 -10.67 -12.48
N GLU A 313 -12.70 -11.50 -13.53
CA GLU A 313 -13.21 -11.12 -14.85
C GLU A 313 -14.69 -10.74 -14.84
N ASP A 314 -15.46 -11.38 -13.94
CA ASP A 314 -16.87 -11.11 -13.74
C ASP A 314 -17.15 -9.84 -12.92
N SER A 315 -16.12 -9.17 -12.45
CA SER A 315 -16.26 -7.94 -11.66
C SER A 315 -16.82 -6.79 -12.50
N ALA A 316 -17.90 -6.18 -12.03
CA ALA A 316 -18.51 -5.02 -12.70
C ALA A 316 -17.54 -3.84 -12.78
N VAL A 317 -16.79 -3.56 -11.71
CA VAL A 317 -15.81 -2.45 -11.68
C VAL A 317 -14.69 -2.70 -12.70
N ARG A 318 -14.19 -3.95 -12.81
CA ARG A 318 -13.18 -4.30 -13.83
C ARG A 318 -13.67 -4.06 -15.23
N ARG A 319 -14.88 -4.54 -15.56
CA ARG A 319 -15.48 -4.30 -16.90
C ARG A 319 -15.70 -2.82 -17.19
N THR A 320 -16.17 -2.06 -16.21
CA THR A 320 -16.36 -0.60 -16.35
C THR A 320 -15.02 0.09 -16.60
N VAL A 321 -13.99 -0.20 -15.81
CA VAL A 321 -12.66 0.37 -15.96
C VAL A 321 -12.07 0.03 -17.33
N ALA A 322 -12.09 -1.24 -17.74
CA ALA A 322 -11.58 -1.70 -19.04
C ALA A 322 -12.26 -0.95 -20.20
N ARG A 323 -13.59 -0.85 -20.19
CA ARG A 323 -14.36 -0.14 -21.20
C ARG A 323 -14.04 1.37 -21.24
N LEU A 324 -13.94 2.02 -20.08
CA LEU A 324 -13.61 3.45 -20.01
C LEU A 324 -12.14 3.74 -20.38
N CYS A 325 -11.24 2.79 -20.20
CA CYS A 325 -9.85 2.88 -20.66
C CYS A 325 -9.67 2.48 -22.13
N GLY A 326 -10.68 1.84 -22.76
CA GLY A 326 -10.59 1.35 -24.14
C GLY A 326 -9.59 0.18 -24.28
N CYS A 327 -9.50 -0.69 -23.28
CA CYS A 327 -8.61 -1.84 -23.27
C CYS A 327 -9.34 -3.13 -22.86
N ASP A 328 -8.89 -4.27 -23.38
CA ASP A 328 -9.52 -5.58 -23.13
C ASP A 328 -8.90 -6.34 -21.94
N GLY A 329 -8.05 -5.68 -21.15
CA GLY A 329 -7.35 -6.35 -20.07
C GLY A 329 -6.72 -5.37 -19.09
N GLY A 330 -5.76 -5.88 -18.32
CA GLY A 330 -4.93 -5.12 -17.40
C GLY A 330 -3.63 -5.87 -17.15
N LYS A 331 -2.73 -5.26 -16.40
CA LYS A 331 -1.43 -5.86 -16.02
C LYS A 331 -1.41 -6.26 -14.56
N GLY A 332 -0.51 -7.17 -14.22
CA GLY A 332 -0.12 -7.45 -12.85
C GLY A 332 1.12 -6.63 -12.47
N VAL A 333 1.23 -6.26 -11.20
CA VAL A 333 2.39 -5.55 -10.67
C VAL A 333 3.00 -6.27 -9.48
N ALA A 334 4.31 -6.14 -9.29
CA ALA A 334 5.01 -6.82 -8.20
C ALA A 334 4.94 -6.05 -6.86
N TYR A 335 4.65 -4.76 -6.89
CA TYR A 335 4.36 -3.98 -5.67
C TYR A 335 2.95 -4.26 -5.16
N THR A 336 2.69 -3.88 -3.93
CA THR A 336 1.42 -4.12 -3.23
C THR A 336 0.72 -2.78 -3.04
N THR A 337 -0.61 -2.80 -3.01
CA THR A 337 -1.47 -1.65 -2.76
C THR A 337 -2.58 -2.01 -1.78
N GLU A 338 -3.37 -1.05 -1.35
CA GLU A 338 -4.56 -1.28 -0.52
C GLU A 338 -5.65 -2.13 -1.19
N ALA A 339 -5.59 -2.34 -2.51
CA ALA A 339 -6.57 -3.16 -3.24
C ALA A 339 -6.63 -4.61 -2.71
N GLY A 340 -5.52 -5.12 -2.18
CA GLY A 340 -5.49 -6.43 -1.53
C GLY A 340 -6.41 -6.50 -0.31
N LEU A 341 -6.38 -5.50 0.56
CA LEU A 341 -7.22 -5.44 1.77
C LEU A 341 -8.70 -5.23 1.45
N PHE A 342 -9.03 -4.38 0.48
CA PHE A 342 -10.40 -4.27 0.00
C PHE A 342 -10.90 -5.60 -0.61
N SER A 343 -10.06 -6.27 -1.39
CA SER A 343 -10.40 -7.56 -2.00
C SER A 343 -10.60 -8.67 -0.95
N GLU A 344 -9.76 -8.73 0.09
CA GLU A 344 -9.90 -9.67 1.21
C GLU A 344 -11.21 -9.45 1.97
N ALA A 345 -11.69 -8.21 2.03
CA ALA A 345 -13.00 -7.85 2.59
C ALA A 345 -14.18 -8.11 1.61
N GLY A 346 -13.95 -8.73 0.45
CA GLY A 346 -14.97 -9.06 -0.53
C GLY A 346 -15.38 -7.89 -1.45
N ILE A 347 -14.62 -6.79 -1.45
CA ILE A 347 -14.86 -5.64 -2.32
C ILE A 347 -14.03 -5.81 -3.59
N ALA A 348 -14.71 -5.88 -4.74
CA ALA A 348 -14.04 -5.99 -6.03
C ALA A 348 -13.25 -4.71 -6.36
N CYS A 349 -11.99 -4.85 -6.77
CA CYS A 349 -11.09 -3.72 -6.99
C CYS A 349 -10.46 -3.71 -8.39
N VAL A 350 -10.01 -2.51 -8.79
CA VAL A 350 -9.03 -2.27 -9.86
C VAL A 350 -8.12 -1.15 -9.37
N VAL A 351 -6.84 -1.22 -9.71
CA VAL A 351 -5.89 -0.14 -9.44
C VAL A 351 -5.74 0.70 -10.71
N LEU A 352 -5.99 2.01 -10.62
CA LEU A 352 -5.92 2.93 -11.74
C LEU A 352 -5.73 4.36 -11.25
N GLY A 353 -4.63 4.98 -11.62
CA GLY A 353 -4.38 6.38 -11.29
C GLY A 353 -3.33 7.04 -12.19
N PRO A 354 -3.21 8.37 -12.08
CA PRO A 354 -2.27 9.16 -12.85
C PRO A 354 -0.85 9.05 -12.30
N GLY A 355 0.13 9.36 -13.13
CA GLY A 355 1.53 9.26 -12.79
C GLY A 355 2.10 7.87 -13.01
N ASN A 356 3.41 7.72 -12.78
CA ASN A 356 4.13 6.48 -13.00
C ASN A 356 4.88 6.09 -11.72
N ILE A 357 4.75 4.82 -11.32
CA ILE A 357 5.40 4.26 -10.12
C ILE A 357 6.93 4.40 -10.13
N GLU A 358 7.55 4.52 -11.30
CA GLU A 358 8.99 4.76 -11.41
C GLU A 358 9.44 6.10 -10.82
N GLN A 359 8.52 7.05 -10.65
CA GLN A 359 8.76 8.37 -10.05
C GLN A 359 8.59 8.35 -8.53
N ALA A 360 7.83 7.38 -8.00
CA ALA A 360 7.60 7.23 -6.58
C ALA A 360 8.90 7.02 -5.80
N HIS A 361 8.95 7.50 -4.55
CA HIS A 361 10.04 7.31 -3.58
C HIS A 361 11.40 7.92 -3.98
N ARG A 362 11.48 8.65 -5.10
CA ARG A 362 12.70 9.30 -5.58
C ARG A 362 12.74 10.79 -5.24
N PRO A 363 13.94 11.40 -5.15
CA PRO A 363 14.03 12.86 -5.16
C PRO A 363 13.51 13.43 -6.49
N ASP A 364 13.01 14.65 -6.46
CA ASP A 364 12.35 15.29 -7.60
C ASP A 364 11.19 14.45 -8.19
N GLU A 365 10.43 13.78 -7.31
CA GLU A 365 9.20 13.13 -7.70
C GLU A 365 8.31 14.13 -8.45
N TYR A 366 7.69 13.68 -9.54
CA TYR A 366 6.83 14.50 -10.36
C TYR A 366 5.64 13.71 -10.93
N ILE A 367 4.63 14.47 -11.33
CA ILE A 367 3.54 13.99 -12.17
C ILE A 367 3.48 14.80 -13.45
N ASP A 368 3.29 14.14 -14.60
CA ASP A 368 3.05 14.83 -15.86
C ASP A 368 1.64 15.49 -15.83
N ILE A 369 1.53 16.74 -16.28
CA ILE A 369 0.26 17.50 -16.31
C ILE A 369 -0.79 16.74 -17.12
N ASP A 370 -0.40 16.17 -18.25
CA ASP A 370 -1.28 15.37 -19.11
C ASP A 370 -1.89 14.17 -18.36
N GLN A 371 -1.18 13.58 -17.39
CA GLN A 371 -1.69 12.47 -16.59
C GLN A 371 -2.80 12.94 -15.62
N LEU A 372 -2.68 14.11 -15.04
CA LEU A 372 -3.76 14.70 -14.22
C LEU A 372 -5.00 15.00 -15.07
N GLU A 373 -4.80 15.55 -16.27
CA GLU A 373 -5.89 15.84 -17.20
C GLU A 373 -6.58 14.56 -17.67
N GLN A 374 -5.82 13.52 -18.01
CA GLN A 374 -6.35 12.21 -18.38
C GLN A 374 -7.17 11.58 -17.25
N CYS A 375 -6.66 11.65 -16.01
CA CYS A 375 -7.35 11.13 -14.84
C CYS A 375 -8.66 11.89 -14.58
N ALA A 376 -8.65 13.22 -14.60
CA ALA A 376 -9.85 14.02 -14.43
C ALA A 376 -10.89 13.74 -15.53
N ALA A 377 -10.45 13.62 -16.78
CA ALA A 377 -11.32 13.27 -17.91
C ALA A 377 -11.89 11.84 -17.76
N TRP A 378 -11.09 10.90 -17.25
CA TRP A 378 -11.53 9.54 -16.98
C TRP A 378 -12.56 9.50 -15.84
N LEU A 379 -12.32 10.19 -14.73
CA LEU A 379 -13.26 10.32 -13.62
C LEU A 379 -14.57 10.98 -14.06
N ARG A 380 -14.51 11.95 -15.00
CA ARG A 380 -15.70 12.54 -15.59
C ARG A 380 -16.54 11.48 -16.32
N ARG A 381 -15.91 10.66 -17.16
CA ARG A 381 -16.61 9.56 -17.87
C ARG A 381 -17.16 8.52 -16.89
N LEU A 382 -16.44 8.24 -15.79
CA LEU A 382 -16.95 7.36 -14.74
C LEU A 382 -18.24 7.95 -14.13
N GLY A 383 -18.27 9.24 -13.79
CA GLY A 383 -19.47 9.87 -13.28
C GLY A 383 -20.64 9.82 -14.24
N ASP A 384 -20.43 10.07 -15.56
CA ASP A 384 -21.45 9.90 -16.58
C ASP A 384 -21.98 8.47 -16.64
N GLU A 385 -21.09 7.46 -16.50
CA GLU A 385 -21.46 6.05 -16.44
C GLU A 385 -22.33 5.74 -15.22
N LEU A 386 -22.02 6.32 -14.05
CA LEU A 386 -22.77 6.09 -12.80
C LEU A 386 -24.18 6.71 -12.82
N THR A 387 -24.53 7.52 -13.85
CA THR A 387 -25.89 8.01 -14.09
C THR A 387 -26.74 7.06 -14.93
N GLN A 388 -26.14 6.09 -15.60
CA GLN A 388 -26.84 5.14 -16.48
C GLN A 388 -27.45 3.99 -15.65
N LYS A 389 -28.52 3.38 -16.17
CA LYS A 389 -29.03 2.13 -15.60
C LYS A 389 -28.01 1.02 -15.87
N PRO A 390 -27.70 0.19 -14.86
CA PRO A 390 -26.79 -0.93 -15.01
C PRO A 390 -27.29 -1.96 -16.04
#